data_03fafa2c01c1657d008435ab08640b99
#
_entry.id   03fafa2c01c1657d008435ab08640b99
#
_cell.length_a   1.000
_cell.length_b   1.000
_cell.length_c   1.000
_cell.angle_alpha   90.00
_cell.angle_beta   90.00
_cell.angle_gamma   90.00
#
_symmetry.space_group_name_H-M   'P 1'
#
loop_
_entity.id
_entity.type
_entity.pdbx_description
1 polymer ?
#
loop_
_entity_poly.entity_id
_entity_poly.type
_entity_poly.pdbx_seq_one_letter_code
_entity_poly.pdbx_strand_id
1 'polypeptide(L)'
;MPPGPAVKIFGLASCDTTRAARKWLDAHGVTYAFHDVRADGLTKSLVDGWVKRAGWEKVLNKASTTWRELPETEKAGVDHARAIALLLAHPTLVKRPVLDRGGELTLGFKPTIYGQLFA
;
A
#
# COMPACT_ATOMS: atom_id res chain seq x y z
N MET A 1 -8.47 26.03 -8.62
CA MET A 1 -7.73 24.83 -9.02
C MET A 1 -8.50 23.60 -8.61
N PRO A 2 -8.80 22.70 -9.53
CA PRO A 2 -9.46 21.47 -9.13
C PRO A 2 -8.53 20.65 -8.22
N PRO A 3 -9.08 19.89 -7.29
CA PRO A 3 -8.27 18.99 -6.48
C PRO A 3 -7.63 17.92 -7.37
N GLY A 4 -6.55 17.31 -6.91
CA GLY A 4 -5.94 16.17 -7.58
C GLY A 4 -6.88 14.97 -7.65
N PRO A 5 -6.47 13.87 -8.30
CA PRO A 5 -7.30 12.69 -8.39
C PRO A 5 -7.73 12.18 -7.01
N ALA A 6 -9.02 11.82 -6.89
CA ALA A 6 -9.55 11.23 -5.66
C ALA A 6 -8.99 9.84 -5.39
N VAL A 7 -8.53 9.16 -6.45
CA VAL A 7 -7.95 7.82 -6.35
C VAL A 7 -6.44 7.93 -6.30
N LYS A 8 -5.84 7.31 -5.30
CA LYS A 8 -4.39 7.22 -5.15
C LYS A 8 -3.98 5.77 -5.04
N ILE A 9 -2.89 5.41 -5.70
CA ILE A 9 -2.34 4.06 -5.61
C ILE A 9 -0.88 4.15 -5.15
N PHE A 10 -0.53 3.38 -4.13
CA PHE A 10 0.79 3.36 -3.52
C PHE A 10 1.41 1.99 -3.73
N GLY A 11 2.61 1.96 -4.26
CA GLY A 11 3.28 0.69 -4.52
C GLY A 11 4.70 0.90 -4.98
N LEU A 12 5.21 -0.03 -5.76
CA LEU A 12 6.54 0.09 -6.37
C LEU A 12 6.40 0.02 -7.89
N ALA A 13 7.06 0.93 -8.60
CA ALA A 13 7.07 0.93 -10.06
C ALA A 13 7.56 -0.41 -10.62
N SER A 14 8.47 -1.08 -9.90
CA SER A 14 9.04 -2.38 -10.31
C SER A 14 8.24 -3.59 -9.84
N CYS A 15 7.21 -3.41 -9.02
CA CYS A 15 6.41 -4.51 -8.48
C CYS A 15 5.37 -4.96 -9.52
N ASP A 16 5.38 -6.25 -9.87
CA ASP A 16 4.48 -6.79 -10.88
C ASP A 16 3.00 -6.58 -10.52
N THR A 17 2.64 -6.80 -9.25
CA THR A 17 1.27 -6.61 -8.78
C THR A 17 0.86 -5.14 -8.88
N THR A 18 1.73 -4.21 -8.51
CA THR A 18 1.49 -2.77 -8.65
C THR A 18 1.29 -2.39 -10.12
N ARG A 19 2.14 -2.90 -10.99
CA ARG A 19 2.06 -2.63 -12.44
C ARG A 19 0.77 -3.17 -13.02
N ALA A 20 0.37 -4.38 -12.62
CA ALA A 20 -0.88 -4.97 -13.08
C ALA A 20 -2.09 -4.13 -12.65
N ALA A 21 -2.09 -3.64 -11.40
CA ALA A 21 -3.15 -2.78 -10.88
C ALA A 21 -3.24 -1.46 -11.66
N ARG A 22 -2.11 -0.82 -11.90
CA ARG A 22 -2.07 0.44 -12.67
C ARG A 22 -2.57 0.22 -14.10
N LYS A 23 -2.16 -0.87 -14.73
CA LYS A 23 -2.61 -1.22 -16.07
C LYS A 23 -4.12 -1.42 -16.12
N TRP A 24 -4.69 -2.08 -15.10
CA TRP A 24 -6.14 -2.24 -15.00
C TRP A 24 -6.85 -0.89 -14.90
N LEU A 25 -6.35 0.01 -14.04
CA LEU A 25 -6.91 1.35 -13.86
C LEU A 25 -6.87 2.14 -15.17
N ASP A 26 -5.73 2.12 -15.87
CA ASP A 26 -5.57 2.79 -17.16
C ASP A 26 -6.56 2.26 -18.19
N ALA A 27 -6.70 0.93 -18.27
CA ALA A 27 -7.59 0.29 -19.23
C ALA A 27 -9.07 0.60 -18.97
N HIS A 28 -9.43 0.90 -17.73
CA HIS A 28 -10.81 1.22 -17.33
C HIS A 28 -11.07 2.72 -17.20
N GLY A 29 -10.14 3.55 -17.66
CA GLY A 29 -10.31 5.00 -17.71
C GLY A 29 -10.34 5.67 -16.34
N VAL A 30 -9.79 5.04 -15.31
CA VAL A 30 -9.74 5.61 -13.96
C VAL A 30 -8.55 6.56 -13.86
N THR A 31 -8.83 7.82 -13.50
CA THR A 31 -7.76 8.79 -13.22
C THR A 31 -7.26 8.58 -11.80
N TYR A 32 -5.96 8.43 -11.64
CA TYR A 32 -5.34 8.19 -10.33
C TYR A 32 -3.98 8.87 -10.23
N ALA A 33 -3.53 9.09 -9.00
CA ALA A 33 -2.16 9.50 -8.73
C ALA A 33 -1.37 8.28 -8.23
N PHE A 34 -0.17 8.09 -8.78
CA PHE A 34 0.71 7.01 -8.35
C PHE A 34 1.79 7.56 -7.40
N HIS A 35 2.01 6.84 -6.29
CA HIS A 35 3.05 7.14 -5.31
C HIS A 35 3.93 5.91 -5.13
N ASP A 36 5.21 6.02 -5.44
CA ASP A 36 6.17 4.93 -5.24
C ASP A 36 6.68 5.00 -3.80
N VAL A 37 6.42 3.95 -3.02
CA VAL A 37 6.75 3.96 -1.59
C VAL A 37 8.24 4.02 -1.31
N ARG A 38 9.08 3.62 -2.27
CA ARG A 38 10.54 3.70 -2.15
C ARG A 38 11.06 5.03 -2.67
N ALA A 39 10.70 5.40 -3.90
CA ALA A 39 11.22 6.60 -4.55
C ALA A 39 10.70 7.88 -3.88
N ASP A 40 9.43 7.91 -3.53
CA ASP A 40 8.77 9.09 -2.94
C ASP A 40 8.72 9.03 -1.42
N GLY A 41 9.01 7.87 -0.83
CA GLY A 41 9.05 7.66 0.61
C GLY A 41 7.67 7.57 1.25
N LEU A 42 7.66 7.31 2.55
CA LEU A 42 6.45 7.25 3.36
C LEU A 42 6.57 8.21 4.53
N THR A 43 5.48 8.89 4.86
CA THR A 43 5.41 9.71 6.06
C THR A 43 4.68 8.95 7.16
N LYS A 44 4.94 9.32 8.41
CA LYS A 44 4.25 8.73 9.56
C LYS A 44 2.74 8.96 9.46
N SER A 45 2.33 10.15 9.04
CA SER A 45 0.91 10.49 8.87
C SER A 45 0.22 9.55 7.88
N LEU A 46 0.87 9.26 6.76
CA LEU A 46 0.33 8.36 5.73
C LEU A 46 0.17 6.94 6.27
N VAL A 47 1.23 6.42 6.90
CA VAL A 47 1.23 5.05 7.45
C VAL A 47 0.22 4.94 8.59
N ASP A 48 0.17 5.93 9.49
CA ASP A 48 -0.82 5.97 10.58
C ASP A 48 -2.24 5.89 10.02
N GLY A 49 -2.52 6.62 8.95
CA GLY A 49 -3.82 6.61 8.30
C GLY A 49 -4.19 5.24 7.73
N TRP A 50 -3.24 4.57 7.11
CA TRP A 50 -3.45 3.20 6.59
C TRP A 50 -3.72 2.21 7.71
N VAL A 51 -2.91 2.24 8.75
CA VAL A 51 -3.02 1.32 9.88
C VAL A 51 -4.34 1.54 10.61
N LYS A 52 -4.76 2.80 10.75
CA LYS A 52 -6.03 3.14 11.38
C LYS A 52 -7.23 2.61 10.60
N ARG A 53 -7.17 2.69 9.26
CA ARG A 53 -8.29 2.27 8.39
C ARG A 53 -8.33 0.77 8.12
N ALA A 54 -7.18 0.12 8.00
CA ALA A 54 -7.11 -1.29 7.59
C ALA A 54 -6.60 -2.24 8.67
N GLY A 55 -5.90 -1.72 9.67
CA GLY A 55 -5.22 -2.53 10.68
C GLY A 55 -3.80 -2.86 10.27
N TRP A 56 -2.86 -2.83 11.23
CA TRP A 56 -1.45 -3.05 10.92
C TRP A 56 -1.17 -4.45 10.37
N GLU A 57 -1.96 -5.44 10.78
CA GLU A 57 -1.76 -6.83 10.35
C GLU A 57 -2.01 -7.00 8.85
N LYS A 58 -2.90 -6.18 8.28
CA LYS A 58 -3.18 -6.20 6.84
C LYS A 58 -2.17 -5.37 6.05
N VAL A 59 -1.74 -4.24 6.60
CA VAL A 59 -0.81 -3.33 5.92
C VAL A 59 0.60 -3.91 5.87
N LEU A 60 1.03 -4.57 6.94
CA LEU A 60 2.34 -5.21 7.02
C LEU A 60 2.31 -6.57 6.34
N ASN A 61 3.07 -6.73 5.26
CA ASN A 61 3.09 -7.98 4.49
C ASN A 61 4.17 -8.94 5.01
N LYS A 62 3.77 -9.87 5.87
CA LYS A 62 4.67 -10.89 6.42
C LYS A 62 5.11 -11.93 5.38
N ALA A 63 4.47 -11.96 4.22
CA ALA A 63 4.88 -12.83 3.11
C ALA A 63 5.96 -12.19 2.24
N SER A 64 6.33 -10.93 2.49
CA SER A 64 7.33 -10.23 1.70
C SER A 64 8.74 -10.75 1.95
N THR A 65 9.61 -10.62 0.93
CA THR A 65 11.03 -10.92 1.07
C THR A 65 11.66 -10.04 2.15
N THR A 66 11.27 -8.77 2.22
CA THR A 66 11.76 -7.83 3.23
C THR A 66 11.51 -8.35 4.63
N TRP A 67 10.29 -8.84 4.90
CA TRP A 67 9.97 -9.41 6.22
C TRP A 67 10.84 -10.63 6.54
N ARG A 68 11.00 -11.52 5.57
CA ARG A 68 11.80 -12.75 5.76
C ARG A 68 13.26 -12.46 6.07
N GLU A 69 13.79 -11.35 5.51
CA GLU A 69 15.19 -10.95 5.70
C GLU A 69 15.42 -10.16 6.98
N LEU A 70 14.37 -9.72 7.66
CA LEU A 70 14.53 -9.00 8.92
C LEU A 70 15.07 -9.92 10.03
N PRO A 71 15.95 -9.40 10.92
CA PRO A 71 16.38 -10.13 12.10
C PRO A 71 15.19 -10.51 12.99
N GLU A 72 15.27 -11.66 13.63
CA GLU A 72 14.20 -12.13 14.53
C GLU A 72 13.94 -11.12 15.65
N THR A 73 14.97 -10.41 16.11
CA THR A 73 14.83 -9.39 17.16
C THR A 73 13.91 -8.23 16.73
N GLU A 74 13.87 -7.92 15.44
CA GLU A 74 12.98 -6.87 14.92
C GLU A 74 11.55 -7.37 14.71
N LYS A 75 11.39 -8.68 14.47
CA LYS A 75 10.08 -9.28 14.22
C LYS A 75 9.35 -9.70 15.51
N ALA A 76 10.09 -9.87 16.60
CA ALA A 76 9.52 -10.33 17.85
C ALA A 76 8.59 -9.28 18.46
N GLY A 77 7.40 -9.72 18.91
CA GLY A 77 6.48 -8.85 19.64
C GLY A 77 5.93 -7.68 18.83
N VAL A 78 5.74 -7.86 17.51
CA VAL A 78 5.19 -6.79 16.69
C VAL A 78 3.76 -6.45 17.13
N ASP A 79 3.56 -5.17 17.43
CA ASP A 79 2.27 -4.61 17.79
C ASP A 79 2.01 -3.39 16.87
N HIS A 80 0.97 -2.61 17.17
CA HIS A 80 0.60 -1.44 16.39
C HIS A 80 1.76 -0.44 16.22
N ALA A 81 2.39 -0.04 17.32
CA ALA A 81 3.47 0.95 17.29
C ALA A 81 4.71 0.42 16.58
N ARG A 82 5.07 -0.84 16.84
CA ARG A 82 6.22 -1.49 16.22
C ARG A 82 6.01 -1.66 14.71
N ALA A 83 4.80 -2.02 14.30
CA ALA A 83 4.46 -2.17 12.88
C ALA A 83 4.63 -0.86 12.14
N ILE A 84 4.17 0.25 12.70
CA ILE A 84 4.35 1.59 12.09
C ILE A 84 5.84 1.90 11.93
N ALA A 85 6.64 1.66 12.98
CA ALA A 85 8.07 1.91 12.92
C ALA A 85 8.76 1.05 11.84
N LEU A 86 8.38 -0.22 11.73
CA LEU A 86 8.92 -1.12 10.70
C LEU A 86 8.53 -0.69 9.29
N LEU A 87 7.29 -0.28 9.09
CA LEU A 87 6.82 0.19 7.77
C LEU A 87 7.56 1.44 7.33
N LEU A 88 7.84 2.36 8.26
CA LEU A 88 8.60 3.57 7.96
C LEU A 88 10.07 3.27 7.66
N ALA A 89 10.66 2.34 8.40
CA ALA A 89 12.05 1.94 8.19
C ALA A 89 12.23 1.11 6.92
N HIS A 90 11.21 0.32 6.57
CA HIS A 90 11.26 -0.61 5.44
C HIS A 90 9.97 -0.50 4.60
N PRO A 91 9.86 0.52 3.73
CA PRO A 91 8.63 0.74 2.93
C PRO A 91 8.19 -0.46 2.11
N THR A 92 9.12 -1.35 1.75
CA THR A 92 8.78 -2.57 0.98
C THR A 92 8.04 -3.62 1.80
N LEU A 93 7.85 -3.38 3.12
CA LEU A 93 6.99 -4.22 3.95
C LEU A 93 5.50 -3.96 3.71
N VAL A 94 5.15 -2.84 3.07
CA VAL A 94 3.75 -2.52 2.77
C VAL A 94 3.16 -3.57 1.83
N LYS A 95 1.95 -4.03 2.13
CA LYS A 95 1.17 -4.89 1.24
C LYS A 95 0.76 -4.09 0.01
N ARG A 96 1.41 -4.33 -1.12
CA ARG A 96 1.27 -3.53 -2.34
C ARG A 96 0.34 -4.17 -3.34
N PRO A 97 -0.36 -3.35 -4.13
CA PRO A 97 -0.49 -1.91 -3.95
C PRO A 97 -1.54 -1.54 -2.91
N VAL A 98 -1.43 -0.35 -2.35
CA VAL A 98 -2.47 0.23 -1.50
C VAL A 98 -3.31 1.14 -2.39
N LEU A 99 -4.58 0.82 -2.55
CA LEU A 99 -5.52 1.65 -3.30
C LEU A 99 -6.35 2.46 -2.32
N ASP A 100 -6.25 3.77 -2.41
CA ASP A 100 -6.98 4.71 -1.57
C ASP A 100 -7.97 5.49 -2.43
N ARG A 101 -9.26 5.27 -2.18
CA ARG A 101 -10.35 5.97 -2.88
C ARG A 101 -11.01 7.05 -2.01
N GLY A 102 -10.37 7.43 -0.91
CA GLY A 102 -10.86 8.44 0.01
C GLY A 102 -11.59 7.88 1.22
N GLY A 103 -11.88 6.59 1.24
CA GLY A 103 -12.56 5.89 2.35
C GLY A 103 -11.83 4.62 2.71
N GLU A 104 -12.40 3.48 2.33
CA GLU A 104 -11.77 2.19 2.55
C GLU A 104 -10.50 2.04 1.71
N LEU A 105 -9.53 1.33 2.28
CA LEU A 105 -8.33 0.92 1.56
C LEU A 105 -8.54 -0.47 0.97
N THR A 106 -8.00 -0.67 -0.23
CA THR A 106 -7.90 -2.01 -0.83
C THR A 106 -6.42 -2.37 -0.92
N LEU A 107 -6.04 -3.46 -0.30
CA LEU A 107 -4.65 -3.92 -0.25
C LEU A 107 -4.47 -5.11 -1.19
N GLY A 108 -3.41 -5.05 -2.00
CA GLY A 108 -3.19 -6.03 -3.05
C GLY A 108 -4.06 -5.73 -4.28
N PHE A 109 -4.00 -6.61 -5.26
CA PHE A 109 -4.75 -6.41 -6.50
C PHE A 109 -5.38 -7.72 -6.99
N LYS A 110 -6.68 -7.63 -7.28
CA LYS A 110 -7.42 -8.66 -8.01
C LYS A 110 -8.38 -7.94 -8.96
N PRO A 111 -8.39 -8.31 -10.25
CA PRO A 111 -9.28 -7.63 -11.22
C PRO A 111 -10.75 -7.65 -10.82
N THR A 112 -11.23 -8.76 -10.24
CA THR A 112 -12.62 -8.87 -9.79
C THR A 112 -12.95 -7.88 -8.69
N ILE A 113 -12.03 -7.67 -7.74
CA ILE A 113 -12.23 -6.71 -6.65
C ILE A 113 -12.26 -5.29 -7.21
N TYR A 114 -11.29 -4.93 -8.05
CA TYR A 114 -11.26 -3.59 -8.67
C TYR A 114 -12.50 -3.37 -9.51
N GLY A 115 -12.96 -4.39 -10.23
CA GLY A 115 -14.19 -4.30 -11.01
C GLY A 115 -15.42 -3.96 -10.15
N GLN A 116 -15.49 -4.48 -8.94
CA GLN A 116 -16.56 -4.16 -7.99
C GLN A 116 -16.45 -2.73 -7.44
N LEU A 117 -15.21 -2.29 -7.15
CA LEU A 117 -14.96 -0.97 -6.59
C LEU A 117 -15.29 0.16 -7.55
N PHE A 118 -15.10 -0.06 -8.84
CA PHE A 118 -15.29 0.95 -9.88
C PHE A 118 -16.50 0.66 -10.79
N ALA A 119 -17.39 -0.19 -10.33
CA ALA A 119 -18.61 -0.54 -11.08
C ALA A 119 -19.55 0.68 -11.24
#